data_629dd89502571dabdaf9faa5ceb700e6
#
_entry.id   629dd89502571dabdaf9faa5ceb700e6
#
_cell.length_a   1.000
_cell.length_b   1.000
_cell.length_c   1.000
_cell.angle_alpha   90.00
_cell.angle_beta   90.00
_cell.angle_gamma   90.00
#
_symmetry.space_group_name_H-M   'P 1'
#
loop_
_entity.id
_entity.type
_entity.pdbx_description
1 polymer ?
#
loop_
_entity_poly.entity_id
_entity_poly.type
_entity_poly.pdbx_seq_one_letter_code
_entity_poly.pdbx_strand_id
1 'polypeptide(L)'
;MAALLFAIGIDGGGTGTRAVLADRHGRELAQGRGGPSGLGLGIERAWASIGAACADAFTQAGLAFDWSQCALGCGLAGVNNAGWLAAFRAQAPLGALAIESDAYTTVVGAHGGAPGLIVALGTGSIAAALDAAGPCRIAGGFGFPSGDEAS
;
A
#
# COMPACT_ATOMS: atom_id res chain seq x y z
N MET A 1 13.53 -3.86 22.54
CA MET A 1 12.84 -3.52 21.26
C MET A 1 13.76 -2.62 20.44
N ALA A 2 13.99 -2.97 19.19
CA ALA A 2 14.70 -2.08 18.27
C ALA A 2 13.89 -0.78 18.09
N ALA A 3 14.56 0.36 18.01
CA ALA A 3 13.89 1.63 17.73
C ALA A 3 13.46 1.64 16.25
N LEU A 4 12.22 2.06 15.97
CA LEU A 4 11.76 2.32 14.62
C LEU A 4 12.46 3.57 14.09
N LEU A 5 13.25 3.41 13.04
CA LEU A 5 14.05 4.47 12.43
C LEU A 5 13.45 4.96 11.11
N PHE A 6 12.68 4.08 10.45
CA PHE A 6 12.18 4.32 9.12
C PHE A 6 10.67 4.08 9.03
N ALA A 7 9.99 4.89 8.24
CA ALA A 7 8.63 4.66 7.78
C ALA A 7 8.64 4.34 6.29
N ILE A 8 7.88 3.32 5.89
CA ILE A 8 7.77 2.91 4.49
C ILE A 8 6.30 2.92 4.09
N GLY A 9 5.98 3.68 3.04
CA GLY A 9 4.69 3.63 2.39
C GLY A 9 4.72 2.70 1.18
N ILE A 10 3.79 1.76 1.09
CA ILE A 10 3.65 0.81 -0.02
C ILE A 10 2.36 1.10 -0.78
N ASP A 11 2.48 1.23 -2.10
CA ASP A 11 1.38 1.21 -3.05
C ASP A 11 1.54 -0.02 -3.94
N GLY A 12 0.63 -0.99 -3.83
CA GLY A 12 0.77 -2.28 -4.47
C GLY A 12 -0.52 -2.85 -5.04
N GLY A 13 -0.42 -3.32 -6.27
CA GLY A 13 -1.55 -3.86 -7.02
C GLY A 13 -1.17 -4.98 -7.98
N GLY A 14 -1.99 -5.15 -9.02
CA GLY A 14 -1.85 -6.22 -10.02
C GLY A 14 -0.68 -6.03 -10.99
N THR A 15 -0.12 -4.82 -11.10
CA THR A 15 0.91 -4.48 -12.10
C THR A 15 2.30 -4.27 -11.48
N GLY A 16 2.38 -3.87 -10.23
CA GLY A 16 3.65 -3.58 -9.57
C GLY A 16 3.49 -3.07 -8.16
N THR A 17 4.62 -2.81 -7.51
CA THR A 17 4.71 -2.25 -6.16
C THR A 17 5.65 -1.06 -6.17
N ARG A 18 5.23 0.01 -5.51
CA ARG A 18 6.09 1.16 -5.18
C ARG A 18 6.28 1.26 -3.67
N ALA A 19 7.50 1.54 -3.26
CA ALA A 19 7.86 1.84 -1.88
C ALA A 19 8.42 3.27 -1.80
N VAL A 20 7.98 4.03 -0.80
CA VAL A 20 8.57 5.32 -0.42
C VAL A 20 9.16 5.16 0.96
N LEU A 21 10.48 5.33 1.05
CA LEU A 21 11.23 5.27 2.30
C LEU A 21 11.36 6.67 2.89
N ALA A 22 10.98 6.82 4.14
CA ALA A 22 11.16 8.06 4.90
C ALA A 22 11.88 7.80 6.23
N ASP A 23 12.56 8.82 6.73
CA ASP A 23 13.12 8.79 8.08
C ASP A 23 12.01 8.98 9.16
N ARG A 24 12.37 8.84 10.42
CA ARG A 24 11.45 9.00 11.56
C ARG A 24 10.82 10.39 11.69
N HIS A 25 11.30 11.37 10.94
CA HIS A 25 10.78 12.74 10.89
C HIS A 25 9.85 12.97 9.68
N GLY A 26 9.62 11.91 8.87
CA GLY A 26 8.76 11.98 7.69
C GLY A 26 9.45 12.54 6.44
N ARG A 27 10.78 12.74 6.46
CA ARG A 27 11.53 13.18 5.29
C ARG A 27 11.75 11.99 4.36
N GLU A 28 11.30 12.11 3.11
CA GLU A 28 11.56 11.10 2.08
C GLU A 28 13.07 10.97 1.82
N LEU A 29 13.55 9.73 1.82
CA LEU A 29 14.95 9.38 1.58
C LEU A 29 15.17 8.80 0.18
N ALA A 30 14.27 7.90 -0.24
CA ALA A 30 14.34 7.23 -1.53
C ALA A 30 13.01 6.56 -1.88
N GLN A 31 12.90 6.11 -3.14
CA GLN A 31 11.81 5.29 -3.63
C GLN A 31 12.36 3.98 -4.18
N GLY A 32 11.58 2.91 -4.10
CA GLY A 32 11.92 1.60 -4.65
C GLY A 32 10.75 0.98 -5.39
N ARG A 33 11.05 -0.03 -6.20
CA ARG A 33 10.09 -0.73 -7.05
C ARG A 33 10.19 -2.25 -6.87
N GLY A 34 9.04 -2.92 -6.98
CA GLY A 34 8.92 -4.36 -6.94
C GLY A 34 7.88 -4.88 -7.92
N GLY A 35 7.77 -6.19 -8.01
CA GLY A 35 6.75 -6.86 -8.81
C GLY A 35 5.32 -6.64 -8.27
N PRO A 36 4.32 -7.27 -8.90
CA PRO A 36 2.93 -7.19 -8.44
C PRO A 36 2.75 -7.71 -7.00
N SER A 37 1.95 -6.99 -6.19
CA SER A 37 1.66 -7.33 -4.79
C SER A 37 0.18 -7.33 -4.43
N GLY A 38 -0.72 -7.34 -5.41
CA GLY A 38 -2.14 -7.56 -5.13
C GLY A 38 -2.37 -8.90 -4.43
N LEU A 39 -3.13 -8.92 -3.33
CA LEU A 39 -3.27 -10.11 -2.47
C LEU A 39 -3.88 -11.31 -3.19
N GLY A 40 -4.73 -11.08 -4.19
CA GLY A 40 -5.30 -12.13 -5.04
C GLY A 40 -4.29 -12.87 -5.92
N LEU A 41 -3.06 -12.36 -6.07
CA LEU A 41 -1.97 -13.01 -6.80
C LEU A 41 -1.15 -13.98 -5.95
N GLY A 42 -1.44 -14.06 -4.64
CA GLY A 42 -0.76 -14.90 -3.66
C GLY A 42 -0.01 -14.09 -2.60
N ILE A 43 -0.15 -14.52 -1.35
CA ILE A 43 0.37 -13.79 -0.19
C ILE A 43 1.91 -13.81 -0.14
N GLU A 44 2.52 -14.96 -0.42
CA GLU A 44 4.00 -15.08 -0.49
C GLU A 44 4.57 -14.18 -1.58
N ARG A 45 3.92 -14.13 -2.74
CA ARG A 45 4.30 -13.26 -3.86
C ARG A 45 4.19 -11.79 -3.47
N ALA A 46 3.11 -11.42 -2.78
CA ALA A 46 2.92 -10.05 -2.31
C ALA A 46 4.07 -9.62 -1.38
N TRP A 47 4.41 -10.44 -0.37
CA TRP A 47 5.53 -10.15 0.52
C TRP A 47 6.90 -10.13 -0.19
N ALA A 48 7.13 -11.02 -1.15
CA ALA A 48 8.37 -11.00 -1.95
C ALA A 48 8.49 -9.70 -2.76
N SER A 49 7.41 -9.26 -3.40
CA SER A 49 7.36 -8.01 -4.18
C SER A 49 7.55 -6.77 -3.30
N ILE A 50 6.91 -6.73 -2.14
CA ILE A 50 7.06 -5.65 -1.16
C ILE A 50 8.49 -5.62 -0.62
N GLY A 51 9.05 -6.79 -0.24
CA GLY A 51 10.43 -6.88 0.22
C GLY A 51 11.44 -6.39 -0.82
N ALA A 52 11.24 -6.75 -2.08
CA ALA A 52 12.08 -6.27 -3.18
C ALA A 52 11.99 -4.74 -3.34
N ALA A 53 10.78 -4.16 -3.28
CA ALA A 53 10.59 -2.71 -3.36
C ALA A 53 11.25 -1.97 -2.18
N CYS A 54 11.13 -2.52 -0.96
CA CYS A 54 11.80 -1.97 0.22
C CYS A 54 13.32 -2.04 0.08
N ALA A 55 13.87 -3.19 -0.30
CA ALA A 55 15.31 -3.37 -0.47
C ALA A 55 15.87 -2.43 -1.55
N ASP A 56 15.14 -2.22 -2.64
CA ASP A 56 15.51 -1.25 -3.68
C ASP A 56 15.55 0.17 -3.12
N ALA A 57 14.52 0.61 -2.37
CA ALA A 57 14.50 1.92 -1.74
C ALA A 57 15.69 2.13 -0.77
N PHE A 58 16.02 1.14 0.06
CA PHE A 58 17.18 1.21 0.96
C PHE A 58 18.51 1.27 0.19
N THR A 59 18.63 0.51 -0.90
CA THR A 59 19.80 0.56 -1.78
C THR A 59 19.96 1.95 -2.39
N GLN A 60 18.88 2.57 -2.89
CA GLN A 60 18.90 3.93 -3.44
C GLN A 60 19.28 4.97 -2.39
N ALA A 61 18.91 4.75 -1.13
CA ALA A 61 19.29 5.61 -0.01
C ALA A 61 20.72 5.37 0.51
N GLY A 62 21.41 4.32 0.05
CA GLY A 62 22.72 3.90 0.57
C GLY A 62 22.66 3.34 2.00
N LEU A 63 21.53 2.74 2.38
CA LEU A 63 21.27 2.21 3.72
C LEU A 63 21.12 0.67 3.70
N ALA A 64 21.42 0.03 4.83
CA ALA A 64 21.16 -1.39 5.02
C ALA A 64 19.66 -1.61 5.35
N PHE A 65 19.04 -2.59 4.71
CA PHE A 65 17.65 -2.94 4.94
C PHE A 65 17.49 -3.92 6.11
N ASP A 66 16.69 -3.54 7.09
CA ASP A 66 16.33 -4.36 8.24
C ASP A 66 14.87 -4.11 8.65
N TRP A 67 14.02 -5.13 8.53
CA TRP A 67 12.62 -5.05 8.92
C TRP A 67 12.39 -4.60 10.36
N SER A 68 13.28 -4.96 11.29
CA SER A 68 13.14 -4.64 12.71
C SER A 68 13.18 -3.14 13.00
N GLN A 69 13.69 -2.34 12.08
CA GLN A 69 13.80 -0.88 12.19
C GLN A 69 12.70 -0.13 11.43
N CYS A 70 11.76 -0.86 10.80
CA CYS A 70 10.78 -0.31 9.89
C CYS A 70 9.37 -0.33 10.46
N ALA A 71 8.61 0.75 10.22
CA ALA A 71 7.15 0.75 10.25
C ALA A 71 6.63 0.77 8.80
N LEU A 72 5.66 -0.07 8.49
CA LEU A 72 5.14 -0.25 7.14
C LEU A 72 3.66 0.15 7.07
N GLY A 73 3.32 1.04 6.15
CA GLY A 73 1.95 1.36 5.77
C GLY A 73 1.68 0.89 4.34
N CYS A 74 0.72 -0.01 4.15
CA CYS A 74 0.41 -0.61 2.86
C CYS A 74 -0.97 -0.20 2.35
N GLY A 75 -1.02 0.31 1.11
CA GLY A 75 -2.21 0.38 0.29
C GLY A 75 -2.18 -0.75 -0.73
N LEU A 76 -3.04 -1.75 -0.60
CA LEU A 76 -2.98 -2.96 -1.42
C LEU A 76 -4.33 -3.32 -2.04
N ALA A 77 -4.29 -3.74 -3.30
CA ALA A 77 -5.43 -4.36 -3.94
C ALA A 77 -5.73 -5.73 -3.30
N GLY A 78 -7.02 -6.01 -3.07
CA GLY A 78 -7.48 -7.30 -2.55
C GLY A 78 -7.66 -7.37 -1.03
N VAL A 79 -7.42 -6.30 -0.28
CA VAL A 79 -7.60 -6.27 1.19
C VAL A 79 -9.07 -6.46 1.63
N ASN A 80 -10.03 -6.28 0.74
CA ASN A 80 -11.45 -6.52 1.00
C ASN A 80 -11.76 -8.01 1.22
N ASN A 81 -10.87 -8.91 0.80
CA ASN A 81 -10.97 -10.33 1.14
C ASN A 81 -10.36 -10.58 2.52
N ALA A 82 -11.20 -10.85 3.51
CA ALA A 82 -10.78 -11.02 4.90
C ALA A 82 -9.79 -12.18 5.10
N GLY A 83 -9.91 -13.26 4.32
CA GLY A 83 -9.00 -14.42 4.38
C GLY A 83 -7.60 -14.06 3.88
N TRP A 84 -7.51 -13.34 2.77
CA TRP A 84 -6.22 -12.87 2.24
C TRP A 84 -5.56 -11.87 3.19
N LEU A 85 -6.34 -10.92 3.73
CA LEU A 85 -5.84 -9.94 4.69
C LEU A 85 -5.30 -10.60 5.95
N ALA A 86 -6.02 -11.60 6.51
CA ALA A 86 -5.57 -12.35 7.67
C ALA A 86 -4.27 -13.12 7.39
N ALA A 87 -4.19 -13.81 6.24
CA ALA A 87 -2.99 -14.54 5.83
C ALA A 87 -1.80 -13.60 5.60
N PHE A 88 -2.01 -12.43 5.01
CA PHE A 88 -0.98 -11.42 4.80
C PHE A 88 -0.42 -10.90 6.13
N ARG A 89 -1.29 -10.57 7.09
CA ARG A 89 -0.89 -10.15 8.44
C ARG A 89 -0.12 -11.24 9.18
N ALA A 90 -0.54 -12.50 9.06
CA ALA A 90 0.10 -13.63 9.75
C ALA A 90 1.54 -13.91 9.25
N GLN A 91 1.84 -13.54 8.01
CA GLN A 91 3.18 -13.72 7.41
C GLN A 91 4.05 -12.45 7.48
N ALA A 92 3.61 -11.41 8.19
CA ALA A 92 4.35 -10.16 8.27
C ALA A 92 5.73 -10.34 8.93
N PRO A 93 6.83 -9.89 8.28
CA PRO A 93 8.18 -9.99 8.84
C PRO A 93 8.49 -8.93 9.90
N LEU A 94 7.51 -8.08 10.23
CA LEU A 94 7.65 -6.94 11.15
C LEU A 94 6.38 -6.76 11.98
N GLY A 95 6.51 -6.08 13.15
CA GLY A 95 5.40 -5.84 14.06
C GLY A 95 4.62 -4.54 13.81
N ALA A 96 5.27 -3.51 13.26
CA ALA A 96 4.66 -2.20 13.01
C ALA A 96 4.08 -2.14 11.58
N LEU A 97 2.84 -2.64 11.41
CA LEU A 97 2.19 -2.80 10.11
C LEU A 97 0.77 -2.23 10.14
N ALA A 98 0.50 -1.28 9.25
CA ALA A 98 -0.83 -0.78 8.90
C ALA A 98 -1.16 -1.21 7.46
N ILE A 99 -2.41 -1.65 7.23
CA ILE A 99 -2.85 -2.11 5.91
C ILE A 99 -4.24 -1.56 5.64
N GLU A 100 -4.38 -0.94 4.48
CA GLU A 100 -5.63 -0.39 3.97
C GLU A 100 -5.77 -0.72 2.48
N SER A 101 -6.94 -0.42 1.90
CA SER A 101 -7.12 -0.54 0.45
C SER A 101 -6.27 0.49 -0.30
N ASP A 102 -5.89 0.16 -1.52
CA ASP A 102 -5.23 1.07 -2.44
C ASP A 102 -6.06 2.35 -2.69
N ALA A 103 -7.38 2.22 -2.81
CA ALA A 103 -8.28 3.37 -2.94
C ALA A 103 -8.25 4.30 -1.73
N TYR A 104 -8.28 3.74 -0.51
CA TYR A 104 -8.18 4.52 0.73
C TYR A 104 -6.86 5.28 0.81
N THR A 105 -5.75 4.59 0.60
CA THR A 105 -4.43 5.23 0.68
C THR A 105 -4.21 6.27 -0.41
N THR A 106 -4.82 6.07 -1.60
CA THR A 106 -4.78 7.06 -2.68
C THR A 106 -5.51 8.34 -2.30
N VAL A 107 -6.74 8.27 -1.75
CA VAL A 107 -7.46 9.49 -1.33
C VAL A 107 -6.77 10.19 -0.16
N VAL A 108 -6.22 9.44 0.80
CA VAL A 108 -5.43 9.99 1.90
C VAL A 108 -4.19 10.71 1.37
N GLY A 109 -3.46 10.09 0.45
CA GLY A 109 -2.25 10.68 -0.15
C GLY A 109 -2.55 11.93 -0.99
N ALA A 110 -3.63 11.90 -1.78
CA ALA A 110 -4.01 13.01 -2.64
C ALA A 110 -4.42 14.27 -1.84
N HIS A 111 -4.98 14.09 -0.65
CA HIS A 111 -5.53 15.17 0.18
C HIS A 111 -4.77 15.39 1.49
N GLY A 112 -3.63 14.72 1.70
CA GLY A 112 -2.84 14.82 2.93
C GLY A 112 -3.62 14.42 4.19
N GLY A 113 -4.57 13.50 4.08
CA GLY A 113 -5.46 13.08 5.16
C GLY A 113 -6.66 14.01 5.39
N ALA A 114 -6.78 15.13 4.69
CA ALA A 114 -7.96 15.99 4.73
C ALA A 114 -9.13 15.35 3.95
N PRO A 115 -10.38 15.79 4.23
CA PRO A 115 -11.53 15.37 3.44
C PRO A 115 -11.33 15.63 1.95
N GLY A 116 -11.70 14.66 1.11
CA GLY A 116 -11.53 14.79 -0.33
C GLY A 116 -12.10 13.63 -1.12
N LEU A 117 -12.07 13.76 -2.43
CA LEU A 117 -12.56 12.77 -3.39
C LEU A 117 -11.48 12.49 -4.43
N ILE A 118 -11.33 11.23 -4.80
CA ILE A 118 -10.60 10.83 -6.00
C ILE A 118 -11.50 10.05 -6.95
N VAL A 119 -11.19 10.15 -8.24
CA VAL A 119 -11.71 9.25 -9.28
C VAL A 119 -10.50 8.72 -10.03
N ALA A 120 -10.33 7.42 -10.06
CA ALA A 120 -9.28 6.75 -10.81
C ALA A 120 -9.92 5.99 -11.98
N LEU A 121 -9.44 6.29 -13.18
CA LEU A 121 -9.83 5.65 -14.44
C LEU A 121 -8.60 4.98 -15.03
N GLY A 122 -8.66 3.68 -15.22
CA GLY A 122 -7.56 2.88 -15.75
C GLY A 122 -8.10 1.58 -16.33
N THR A 123 -7.50 0.44 -16.01
CA THR A 123 -8.04 -0.89 -16.33
C THR A 123 -9.40 -1.15 -15.70
N GLY A 124 -9.72 -0.41 -14.63
CA GLY A 124 -11.01 -0.34 -13.96
C GLY A 124 -11.31 1.10 -13.57
N SER A 125 -12.50 1.34 -13.05
CA SER A 125 -12.93 2.64 -12.53
C SER A 125 -13.31 2.56 -11.06
N ILE A 126 -12.79 3.49 -10.27
CA ILE A 126 -13.09 3.58 -8.84
C ILE A 126 -13.18 5.04 -8.41
N ALA A 127 -14.16 5.36 -7.58
CA ALA A 127 -14.21 6.61 -6.85
C ALA A 127 -14.08 6.33 -5.34
N ALA A 128 -13.27 7.12 -4.65
CA ALA A 128 -13.12 7.03 -3.21
C ALA A 128 -13.25 8.41 -2.59
N ALA A 129 -14.02 8.52 -1.50
CA ALA A 129 -14.24 9.76 -0.78
C ALA A 129 -13.91 9.58 0.69
N LEU A 130 -13.16 10.51 1.24
CA LEU A 130 -12.90 10.66 2.67
C LEU A 130 -13.60 11.91 3.17
N ASP A 131 -14.46 11.79 4.16
CA ASP A 131 -15.06 12.93 4.83
C ASP A 131 -14.44 13.18 6.22
N ALA A 132 -14.77 14.32 6.84
CA ALA A 132 -14.10 14.76 8.07
C ALA A 132 -14.38 13.88 9.30
N ALA A 133 -15.40 13.02 9.27
CA ALA A 133 -15.88 12.28 10.44
C ALA A 133 -16.33 10.85 10.11
N GLY A 134 -16.22 10.41 8.87
CA GLY A 134 -16.74 9.14 8.41
C GLY A 134 -15.69 8.19 7.83
N PRO A 135 -16.06 6.94 7.63
CA PRO A 135 -15.23 5.98 6.92
C PRO A 135 -15.07 6.39 5.45
N CYS A 136 -13.99 5.94 4.83
CA CYS A 136 -13.83 6.09 3.38
C CYS A 136 -14.99 5.40 2.65
N ARG A 137 -15.63 6.12 1.75
CA ARG A 137 -16.70 5.60 0.90
C ARG A 137 -16.13 5.29 -0.48
N ILE A 138 -16.45 4.11 -0.99
CA ILE A 138 -15.95 3.63 -2.26
C ILE A 138 -17.15 3.34 -3.18
N ALA A 139 -17.04 3.75 -4.44
CA ALA A 139 -17.98 3.43 -5.51
C ALA A 139 -17.19 2.89 -6.71
N GLY A 140 -17.67 1.82 -7.34
CA GLY A 140 -16.96 1.12 -8.41
C GLY A 140 -15.86 0.18 -7.88
N GLY A 141 -14.97 -0.27 -8.77
CA GLY A 141 -13.86 -1.15 -8.39
C GLY A 141 -14.27 -2.59 -8.07
N PHE A 142 -15.43 -3.03 -8.56
CA PHE A 142 -15.93 -4.39 -8.32
C PHE A 142 -15.43 -5.40 -9.37
N GLY A 143 -14.63 -4.95 -10.32
CA GLY A 143 -14.05 -5.79 -11.37
C GLY A 143 -14.95 -5.96 -12.60
N PHE A 144 -14.29 -6.24 -13.74
CA PHE A 144 -14.97 -6.53 -15.00
C PHE A 144 -15.73 -7.87 -14.93
N PRO A 145 -16.97 -8.00 -15.54
CA PRO A 145 -17.68 -6.97 -16.31
C PRO A 145 -18.67 -6.12 -15.53
N SER A 146 -18.89 -6.36 -14.25
CA SER A 146 -20.06 -5.84 -13.52
C SER A 146 -19.78 -4.59 -12.67
N GLY A 147 -18.57 -4.09 -12.62
CA GLY A 147 -18.18 -3.02 -11.71
C GLY A 147 -17.21 -2.00 -12.25
N ASP A 148 -16.86 -2.08 -13.54
CA ASP A 148 -15.90 -1.19 -14.20
C ASP A 148 -16.50 -0.59 -15.48
N GLU A 149 -17.65 0.07 -15.34
CA GLU A 149 -18.49 0.58 -16.46
C GLU A 149 -17.85 1.76 -17.21
N ALA A 150 -16.74 2.30 -16.72
CA ALA A 150 -16.00 3.41 -17.33
C ALA A 150 -14.58 3.02 -17.81
N SER A 151 -14.28 1.73 -17.88
CA SER A 151 -12.97 1.23 -18.36
C SER A 151 -12.99 0.82 -19.82
#